data_5dc962f5bc926ea73eab75eecb157b68
#
_entry.id   5dc962f5bc926ea73eab75eecb157b68
#
_cell.length_a   1.000
_cell.length_b   1.000
_cell.length_c   1.000
_cell.angle_alpha   90.00
_cell.angle_beta   90.00
_cell.angle_gamma   90.00
#
_symmetry.space_group_name_H-M   'P 1'
#
loop_
_entity.id
_entity.type
_entity.pdbx_description
1 polymer ?
#
loop_
_entity_poly.entity_id
_entity_poly.type
_entity_poly.pdbx_seq_one_letter_code
_entity_poly.pdbx_strand_id
1 'polypeptide(L)'
;MKFNVNPQDYSQTYLENLNICFPNWGDMKTFDWVFNRKVTNRKADFFIINSEENELLAGSAISYRKLKFPSGNDHEIGIMTGSWTLPISRGMGCFTETIKKSVEIVQDKKVSFLTAFVTESNASYRRLRDAGSFLVDTNYIISQNLECKKLFNQIEVAVLECNYENLEAVFNLRNKLLQSKIHYDYNFDEFVNQFINRINPTFLIQLGNEFAIVEETPKMFQLHYCTSYSYEIITGIVNWVNKKNKEIIFFSTDKNNSFQNDESFKVIPGFFTILKNEVSNNVDLNSVFSSEIDFDIQYGDKM
;
A
#
# COMPACT_ATOMS: atom_id res chain seq x y z
N MET A 1 24.95 7.13 -15.73
CA MET A 1 24.11 5.93 -15.40
C MET A 1 23.24 5.62 -16.60
N LYS A 2 23.08 4.35 -16.95
CA LYS A 2 22.24 3.87 -18.06
C LYS A 2 20.95 3.27 -17.53
N PHE A 3 19.82 3.52 -18.20
CA PHE A 3 18.52 2.98 -17.83
C PHE A 3 18.06 1.96 -18.86
N ASN A 4 17.55 0.82 -18.39
CA ASN A 4 16.89 -0.17 -19.22
C ASN A 4 15.46 -0.37 -18.71
N VAL A 5 14.47 0.01 -19.52
CA VAL A 5 13.05 -0.02 -19.16
C VAL A 5 12.43 -1.27 -19.78
N ASN A 6 11.68 -2.02 -18.97
CA ASN A 6 11.01 -3.26 -19.36
C ASN A 6 11.94 -4.27 -20.05
N PRO A 7 13.12 -4.59 -19.45
CA PRO A 7 14.03 -5.56 -20.03
C PRO A 7 13.34 -6.92 -20.15
N GLN A 8 13.58 -7.60 -21.26
CA GLN A 8 13.04 -8.95 -21.48
C GLN A 8 13.70 -9.95 -20.52
N ASP A 9 12.93 -10.95 -20.09
CA ASP A 9 13.36 -12.08 -19.24
C ASP A 9 14.08 -11.69 -17.94
N TYR A 10 13.72 -10.49 -17.39
CA TYR A 10 14.41 -9.93 -16.24
C TYR A 10 13.76 -10.27 -14.87
N SER A 11 12.63 -10.96 -14.86
CA SER A 11 11.86 -11.23 -13.63
C SER A 11 12.68 -11.96 -12.56
N GLN A 12 13.42 -12.99 -12.98
CA GLN A 12 14.27 -13.76 -12.07
C GLN A 12 15.40 -12.92 -11.49
N THR A 13 16.13 -12.20 -12.33
CA THR A 13 17.23 -11.31 -11.89
C THR A 13 16.69 -10.18 -10.99
N TYR A 14 15.51 -9.62 -11.30
CA TYR A 14 14.88 -8.61 -10.46
C TYR A 14 14.53 -9.16 -9.07
N LEU A 15 13.94 -10.35 -9.01
CA LEU A 15 13.61 -11.03 -7.76
C LEU A 15 14.87 -11.33 -6.93
N GLU A 16 15.96 -11.80 -7.54
CA GLU A 16 17.23 -12.04 -6.86
C GLU A 16 17.76 -10.76 -6.20
N ASN A 17 17.74 -9.63 -6.92
CA ASN A 17 18.17 -8.34 -6.39
C ASN A 17 17.25 -7.79 -5.28
N LEU A 18 15.93 -8.03 -5.37
CA LEU A 18 15.01 -7.75 -4.28
C LEU A 18 15.39 -8.55 -3.03
N ASN A 19 15.70 -9.83 -3.15
CA ASN A 19 16.09 -10.67 -2.02
C ASN A 19 17.48 -10.33 -1.46
N ILE A 20 18.41 -9.82 -2.27
CA ILE A 20 19.69 -9.27 -1.81
C ILE A 20 19.46 -8.00 -0.97
N CYS A 21 18.58 -7.11 -1.42
CA CYS A 21 18.33 -5.84 -0.76
C CYS A 21 17.37 -5.94 0.43
N PHE A 22 16.44 -6.89 0.39
CA PHE A 22 15.40 -7.15 1.39
C PHE A 22 15.34 -8.67 1.67
N PRO A 23 16.13 -9.18 2.61
CA PRO A 23 16.20 -10.60 2.91
C PRO A 23 14.81 -11.23 3.13
N ASN A 24 14.53 -12.32 2.41
CA ASN A 24 13.24 -12.99 2.43
C ASN A 24 12.08 -12.13 1.87
N TRP A 25 12.35 -11.28 0.86
CA TRP A 25 11.30 -10.51 0.21
C TRP A 25 10.24 -11.44 -0.41
N GLY A 26 10.65 -12.52 -1.07
CA GLY A 26 9.74 -13.52 -1.57
C GLY A 26 10.33 -14.43 -2.66
N ASP A 27 9.43 -15.19 -3.25
CA ASP A 27 9.66 -16.11 -4.39
C ASP A 27 8.97 -15.60 -5.67
N MET A 28 9.00 -16.40 -6.75
CA MET A 28 8.32 -16.05 -8.00
C MET A 28 6.80 -15.92 -7.83
N LYS A 29 6.17 -16.69 -6.95
CA LYS A 29 4.74 -16.55 -6.64
C LYS A 29 4.45 -15.16 -6.03
N THR A 30 5.31 -14.72 -5.12
CA THR A 30 5.25 -13.37 -4.52
C THR A 30 5.48 -12.30 -5.59
N PHE A 31 6.46 -12.49 -6.46
CA PHE A 31 6.76 -11.59 -7.56
C PHE A 31 5.55 -11.43 -8.49
N ASP A 32 4.98 -12.54 -8.93
CA ASP A 32 3.81 -12.53 -9.82
C ASP A 32 2.61 -11.88 -9.15
N TRP A 33 2.39 -12.15 -7.87
CA TRP A 33 1.31 -11.53 -7.13
C TRP A 33 1.51 -10.00 -7.02
N VAL A 34 2.70 -9.52 -6.70
CA VAL A 34 2.98 -8.09 -6.54
C VAL A 34 2.87 -7.34 -7.86
N PHE A 35 3.40 -7.89 -8.95
CA PHE A 35 3.60 -7.13 -10.18
C PHE A 35 2.68 -7.54 -11.34
N ASN A 36 2.17 -8.76 -11.37
CA ASN A 36 1.42 -9.30 -12.50
C ASN A 36 -0.06 -9.54 -12.21
N ARG A 37 -0.53 -9.30 -10.95
CA ARG A 37 -1.97 -9.46 -10.64
C ARG A 37 -2.84 -8.44 -11.37
N LYS A 38 -4.05 -8.86 -11.71
CA LYS A 38 -5.02 -8.04 -12.46
C LYS A 38 -5.82 -7.13 -11.52
N VAL A 39 -5.27 -5.98 -11.18
CA VAL A 39 -5.95 -4.92 -10.40
C VAL A 39 -6.07 -3.60 -11.18
N THR A 40 -5.73 -3.65 -12.46
CA THR A 40 -5.85 -2.58 -13.44
C THR A 40 -5.61 -3.17 -14.83
N ASN A 41 -5.99 -2.45 -15.87
CA ASN A 41 -5.70 -2.83 -17.25
C ASN A 41 -4.24 -2.59 -17.66
N ARG A 42 -3.44 -1.92 -16.82
CA ARG A 42 -2.01 -1.69 -17.08
C ARG A 42 -1.14 -2.71 -16.35
N LYS A 43 -0.16 -3.23 -17.07
CA LYS A 43 0.94 -4.01 -16.47
C LYS A 43 1.88 -3.06 -15.73
N ALA A 44 2.55 -3.57 -14.70
CA ALA A 44 3.63 -2.84 -14.05
C ALA A 44 4.78 -2.60 -15.04
N ASP A 45 5.42 -1.42 -14.93
CA ASP A 45 6.68 -1.15 -15.60
C ASP A 45 7.84 -1.43 -14.66
N PHE A 46 8.91 -1.96 -15.23
CA PHE A 46 10.16 -2.24 -14.52
C PHE A 46 11.28 -1.44 -15.16
N PHE A 47 12.23 -1.02 -14.37
CA PHE A 47 13.48 -0.54 -14.92
C PHE A 47 14.65 -0.85 -14.00
N ILE A 48 15.83 -0.89 -14.61
CA ILE A 48 17.10 -1.09 -13.93
C ILE A 48 18.06 0.05 -14.28
N ILE A 49 18.97 0.32 -13.37
CA ILE A 49 20.02 1.31 -13.49
C ILE A 49 21.36 0.57 -13.50
N ASN A 50 22.13 0.80 -14.53
CA ASN A 50 23.49 0.29 -14.67
C ASN A 50 24.52 1.44 -14.63
N SER A 51 25.76 1.10 -14.25
CA SER A 51 26.91 1.98 -14.43
C SER A 51 27.23 2.16 -15.93
N GLU A 52 28.20 3.01 -16.25
CA GLU A 52 28.70 3.14 -17.64
C GLU A 52 29.37 1.84 -18.12
N GLU A 53 29.93 1.07 -17.21
CA GLU A 53 30.56 -0.24 -17.43
C GLU A 53 29.54 -1.40 -17.47
N ASN A 54 28.25 -1.08 -17.43
CA ASN A 54 27.11 -2.04 -17.41
C ASN A 54 26.98 -2.87 -16.12
N GLU A 55 27.58 -2.44 -15.02
CA GLU A 55 27.33 -3.06 -13.72
C GLU A 55 25.97 -2.64 -13.18
N LEU A 56 25.23 -3.61 -12.65
CA LEU A 56 23.90 -3.39 -12.09
C LEU A 56 23.99 -2.63 -10.76
N LEU A 57 23.21 -1.55 -10.60
CA LEU A 57 23.25 -0.67 -9.44
C LEU A 57 21.93 -0.66 -8.64
N ALA A 58 20.82 -0.52 -9.33
CA ALA A 58 19.51 -0.31 -8.72
C ALA A 58 18.37 -0.73 -9.66
N GLY A 59 17.15 -0.81 -9.14
CA GLY A 59 15.95 -1.02 -9.93
C GLY A 59 14.69 -0.56 -9.20
N SER A 60 13.62 -0.40 -9.96
CA SER A 60 12.30 -0.06 -9.44
C SER A 60 11.22 -0.59 -10.35
N ALA A 61 10.02 -0.77 -9.79
CA ALA A 61 8.82 -1.03 -10.54
C ALA A 61 7.77 0.04 -10.26
N ILE A 62 6.85 0.22 -11.20
CA ILE A 62 5.72 1.12 -11.08
C ILE A 62 4.46 0.31 -11.36
N SER A 63 3.62 0.14 -10.34
CA SER A 63 2.28 -0.42 -10.48
C SER A 63 1.27 0.71 -10.68
N TYR A 64 0.21 0.47 -11.43
CA TYR A 64 -0.76 1.50 -11.75
C TYR A 64 -2.06 1.26 -11.00
N ARG A 65 -2.74 2.36 -10.63
CA ARG A 65 -4.07 2.36 -10.01
C ARG A 65 -4.84 3.58 -10.50
N LYS A 66 -6.13 3.55 -10.26
CA LYS A 66 -7.03 4.69 -10.47
C LYS A 66 -7.41 5.28 -9.12
N LEU A 67 -7.20 6.57 -8.95
CA LEU A 67 -7.59 7.33 -7.77
C LEU A 67 -8.82 8.15 -8.10
N LYS A 68 -9.87 7.97 -7.34
CA LYS A 68 -11.14 8.66 -7.50
C LYS A 68 -11.29 9.77 -6.48
N PHE A 69 -11.81 10.91 -6.95
CA PHE A 69 -12.06 12.09 -6.14
C PHE A 69 -13.56 12.37 -6.02
N PRO A 70 -14.03 12.93 -4.90
CA PRO A 70 -15.45 13.29 -4.73
C PRO A 70 -15.96 14.25 -5.81
N SER A 71 -15.07 15.06 -6.39
CA SER A 71 -15.39 15.97 -7.51
C SER A 71 -15.73 15.26 -8.82
N GLY A 72 -15.59 13.93 -8.89
CA GLY A 72 -15.79 13.14 -10.10
C GLY A 72 -14.60 13.13 -11.06
N ASN A 73 -13.51 13.82 -10.73
CA ASN A 73 -12.27 13.76 -11.52
C ASN A 73 -11.46 12.53 -11.08
N ASP A 74 -11.29 11.59 -11.99
CA ASP A 74 -10.48 10.41 -11.75
C ASP A 74 -9.05 10.63 -12.27
N HIS A 75 -8.07 10.18 -11.51
CA HIS A 75 -6.67 10.25 -11.91
C HIS A 75 -6.04 8.87 -11.91
N GLU A 76 -5.39 8.53 -13.02
CA GLU A 76 -4.50 7.38 -13.04
C GLU A 76 -3.20 7.75 -12.31
N ILE A 77 -2.71 6.87 -11.46
CA ILE A 77 -1.50 7.06 -10.68
C ILE A 77 -0.55 5.88 -10.84
N GLY A 78 0.75 6.16 -10.76
CA GLY A 78 1.80 5.15 -10.62
C GLY A 78 2.24 5.02 -9.18
N ILE A 79 2.37 3.82 -8.67
CA ILE A 79 2.89 3.54 -7.33
C ILE A 79 4.29 2.96 -7.47
N MET A 80 5.30 3.64 -6.92
CA MET A 80 6.65 3.06 -6.82
C MET A 80 6.61 1.84 -5.91
N THR A 81 6.95 0.70 -6.46
CA THR A 81 6.88 -0.60 -5.79
C THR A 81 8.17 -1.39 -6.03
N GLY A 82 8.65 -2.11 -5.00
CA GLY A 82 9.81 -2.99 -5.13
C GLY A 82 11.08 -2.26 -5.57
N SER A 83 11.27 -1.01 -5.16
CA SER A 83 12.50 -0.25 -5.46
C SER A 83 13.65 -0.75 -4.60
N TRP A 84 14.80 -0.99 -5.22
CA TRP A 84 16.00 -1.48 -4.55
C TRP A 84 17.26 -0.79 -5.05
N THR A 85 18.28 -0.72 -4.20
CA THR A 85 19.64 -0.28 -4.52
C THR A 85 20.61 -1.27 -3.91
N LEU A 86 21.46 -1.87 -4.71
CA LEU A 86 22.44 -2.85 -4.25
C LEU A 86 23.31 -2.25 -3.15
N PRO A 87 23.72 -3.02 -2.13
CA PRO A 87 24.53 -2.52 -1.02
C PRO A 87 25.79 -1.77 -1.47
N ILE A 88 26.46 -2.27 -2.49
CA ILE A 88 27.68 -1.67 -3.06
C ILE A 88 27.42 -0.32 -3.72
N SER A 89 26.20 -0.06 -4.18
CA SER A 89 25.82 1.16 -4.91
C SER A 89 25.14 2.21 -4.02
N ARG A 90 25.02 1.92 -2.72
CA ARG A 90 24.44 2.87 -1.76
C ARG A 90 25.34 4.10 -1.63
N GLY A 91 24.74 5.28 -1.55
CA GLY A 91 25.48 6.56 -1.50
C GLY A 91 25.79 7.15 -2.88
N MET A 92 25.65 6.39 -3.98
CA MET A 92 25.93 6.86 -5.34
C MET A 92 24.78 7.67 -5.99
N GLY A 93 23.72 7.97 -5.25
CA GLY A 93 22.57 8.75 -5.77
C GLY A 93 21.55 7.91 -6.56
N CYS A 94 21.71 6.61 -6.69
CA CYS A 94 20.87 5.73 -7.49
C CYS A 94 19.37 5.88 -7.17
N PHE A 95 18.99 6.03 -5.89
CA PHE A 95 17.55 6.16 -5.54
C PHE A 95 16.98 7.51 -6.00
N THR A 96 17.77 8.58 -6.03
CA THR A 96 17.34 9.88 -6.61
C THR A 96 17.07 9.72 -8.10
N GLU A 97 17.95 9.04 -8.81
CA GLU A 97 17.76 8.74 -10.24
C GLU A 97 16.58 7.80 -10.48
N THR A 98 16.35 6.86 -9.56
CA THR A 98 15.13 6.00 -9.56
C THR A 98 13.85 6.85 -9.51
N ILE A 99 13.78 7.84 -8.63
CA ILE A 99 12.60 8.74 -8.53
C ILE A 99 12.41 9.52 -9.82
N LYS A 100 13.47 10.15 -10.35
CA LYS A 100 13.40 10.92 -11.60
C LYS A 100 12.90 10.06 -12.75
N LYS A 101 13.50 8.86 -12.93
CA LYS A 101 13.10 7.95 -14.00
C LYS A 101 11.66 7.46 -13.84
N SER A 102 11.21 7.24 -12.61
CA SER A 102 9.81 6.88 -12.34
C SER A 102 8.85 8.01 -12.75
N VAL A 103 9.20 9.27 -12.47
CA VAL A 103 8.40 10.44 -12.90
C VAL A 103 8.35 10.54 -14.42
N GLU A 104 9.47 10.36 -15.12
CA GLU A 104 9.52 10.33 -16.59
C GLU A 104 8.59 9.24 -17.16
N ILE A 105 8.67 8.00 -16.65
CA ILE A 105 7.86 6.88 -17.14
C ILE A 105 6.37 7.16 -16.97
N VAL A 106 5.93 7.68 -15.81
CA VAL A 106 4.51 7.99 -15.59
C VAL A 106 4.04 9.17 -16.45
N GLN A 107 4.91 10.15 -16.68
CA GLN A 107 4.63 11.28 -17.56
C GLN A 107 4.47 10.83 -19.02
N ASP A 108 5.38 10.03 -19.55
CA ASP A 108 5.32 9.47 -20.92
C ASP A 108 4.05 8.67 -21.15
N LYS A 109 3.55 8.02 -20.11
CA LYS A 109 2.29 7.25 -20.11
C LYS A 109 1.03 8.09 -19.85
N LYS A 110 1.18 9.41 -19.67
CA LYS A 110 0.10 10.35 -19.35
C LYS A 110 -0.60 10.03 -18.02
N VAL A 111 0.12 9.42 -17.09
CA VAL A 111 -0.34 9.14 -15.72
C VAL A 111 -0.13 10.39 -14.88
N SER A 112 -1.13 10.78 -14.09
CA SER A 112 -1.16 12.10 -13.42
C SER A 112 -0.14 12.23 -12.31
N PHE A 113 0.05 11.19 -11.48
CA PHE A 113 0.90 11.27 -10.30
C PHE A 113 1.78 10.05 -10.15
N LEU A 114 2.98 10.25 -9.60
CA LEU A 114 3.77 9.18 -9.00
C LEU A 114 3.59 9.20 -7.49
N THR A 115 3.30 8.05 -6.91
CA THR A 115 3.04 7.91 -5.46
C THR A 115 3.92 6.85 -4.84
N ALA A 116 4.10 6.94 -3.53
CA ALA A 116 4.76 5.90 -2.75
C ALA A 116 4.28 5.91 -1.30
N PHE A 117 4.38 4.76 -0.62
CA PHE A 117 4.13 4.62 0.80
C PHE A 117 5.46 4.49 1.55
N VAL A 118 5.70 5.39 2.48
CA VAL A 118 6.96 5.42 3.23
C VAL A 118 6.71 5.67 4.71
N THR A 119 7.61 5.20 5.56
CA THR A 119 7.68 5.60 6.96
C THR A 119 8.74 6.69 7.12
N GLU A 120 8.64 7.51 8.14
CA GLU A 120 9.57 8.60 8.42
C GLU A 120 11.02 8.11 8.58
N SER A 121 11.19 6.93 9.17
CA SER A 121 12.50 6.30 9.35
C SER A 121 13.12 5.74 8.07
N ASN A 122 12.34 5.63 6.98
CA ASN A 122 12.83 5.08 5.72
C ASN A 122 13.69 6.10 4.96
N ALA A 123 14.85 5.66 4.44
CA ALA A 123 15.71 6.51 3.62
C ALA A 123 15.02 7.07 2.36
N SER A 124 14.04 6.34 1.81
CA SER A 124 13.22 6.78 0.68
C SER A 124 12.36 8.00 1.01
N TYR A 125 11.88 8.15 2.24
CA TYR A 125 11.11 9.32 2.66
C TYR A 125 11.85 10.64 2.40
N ARG A 126 13.10 10.73 2.86
CA ARG A 126 13.91 11.95 2.68
C ARG A 126 14.09 12.28 1.19
N ARG A 127 14.36 11.29 0.37
CA ARG A 127 14.58 11.48 -1.08
C ARG A 127 13.31 11.89 -1.82
N LEU A 128 12.16 11.31 -1.46
CA LEU A 128 10.87 11.70 -2.04
C LEU A 128 10.47 13.12 -1.61
N ARG A 129 10.67 13.47 -0.34
CA ARG A 129 10.46 14.84 0.15
C ARG A 129 11.38 15.83 -0.58
N ASP A 130 12.67 15.53 -0.70
CA ASP A 130 13.66 16.40 -1.37
C ASP A 130 13.38 16.50 -2.88
N ALA A 131 12.69 15.53 -3.49
CA ALA A 131 12.19 15.59 -4.86
C ALA A 131 10.90 16.45 -5.00
N GLY A 132 10.37 17.03 -3.92
CA GLY A 132 9.20 17.89 -3.94
C GLY A 132 7.87 17.17 -3.82
N SER A 133 7.85 15.96 -3.24
CA SER A 133 6.59 15.25 -2.99
C SER A 133 5.68 16.04 -2.05
N PHE A 134 4.41 16.11 -2.39
CA PHE A 134 3.34 16.40 -1.45
C PHE A 134 3.18 15.21 -0.48
N LEU A 135 3.04 15.48 0.80
CA LEU A 135 3.01 14.48 1.86
C LEU A 135 1.63 14.46 2.51
N VAL A 136 0.98 13.31 2.49
CA VAL A 136 -0.25 13.04 3.26
C VAL A 136 0.14 12.18 4.46
N ASP A 137 -0.12 12.69 5.67
CA ASP A 137 0.18 11.98 6.91
C ASP A 137 -0.60 10.68 6.99
N THR A 138 0.09 9.63 7.43
CA THR A 138 -0.48 8.29 7.62
C THR A 138 0.12 7.64 8.86
N ASN A 139 -0.58 6.66 9.40
CA ASN A 139 -0.10 5.91 10.55
C ASN A 139 -0.11 4.41 10.27
N TYR A 140 1.02 3.76 10.55
CA TYR A 140 1.08 2.31 10.67
C TYR A 140 0.85 1.94 12.12
N ILE A 141 -0.14 1.13 12.39
CA ILE A 141 -0.58 0.77 13.73
C ILE A 141 -0.39 -0.72 13.90
N ILE A 142 0.35 -1.11 14.94
CA ILE A 142 0.65 -2.51 15.26
C ILE A 142 0.07 -2.80 16.64
N SER A 143 -0.82 -3.81 16.73
CA SER A 143 -1.26 -4.27 18.04
C SER A 143 -0.10 -4.90 18.78
N GLN A 144 0.03 -4.57 20.07
CA GLN A 144 1.01 -5.21 20.93
C GLN A 144 0.35 -6.38 21.66
N ASN A 145 1.05 -7.52 21.72
CA ASN A 145 0.57 -8.67 22.46
C ASN A 145 0.77 -8.44 23.97
N LEU A 146 0.00 -7.52 24.54
CA LEU A 146 0.05 -7.22 25.95
C LEU A 146 -0.84 -8.20 26.72
N GLU A 147 -0.33 -8.69 27.86
CA GLU A 147 -1.11 -9.49 28.82
C GLU A 147 -2.30 -8.71 29.45
N CYS A 148 -2.42 -7.41 29.17
CA CYS A 148 -3.48 -6.50 29.67
C CYS A 148 -4.86 -6.75 29.06
N LYS A 149 -5.28 -7.97 28.94
CA LYS A 149 -6.34 -8.51 28.09
C LYS A 149 -7.75 -8.46 28.67
N LYS A 150 -7.97 -7.82 29.81
CA LYS A 150 -9.30 -7.87 30.45
C LYS A 150 -10.38 -7.03 29.76
N LEU A 151 -10.02 -5.96 29.04
CA LEU A 151 -10.99 -5.09 28.39
C LEU A 151 -11.46 -5.59 27.00
N PHE A 152 -10.61 -6.33 26.30
CA PHE A 152 -10.88 -6.79 24.94
C PHE A 152 -11.71 -8.08 24.87
N ASN A 153 -11.83 -8.83 25.96
CA ASN A 153 -12.37 -10.20 25.95
C ASN A 153 -13.89 -10.33 25.70
N GLN A 154 -14.60 -9.22 25.50
CA GLN A 154 -16.07 -9.25 25.34
C GLN A 154 -16.56 -9.07 23.89
N ILE A 155 -15.70 -8.60 22.97
CA ILE A 155 -16.08 -8.36 21.58
C ILE A 155 -15.68 -9.57 20.75
N GLU A 156 -16.66 -10.31 20.28
CA GLU A 156 -16.46 -11.43 19.36
C GLU A 156 -16.86 -11.05 17.95
N VAL A 157 -15.98 -11.36 17.00
CA VAL A 157 -16.21 -11.17 15.58
C VAL A 157 -16.61 -12.49 14.92
N ALA A 158 -17.46 -12.44 13.91
CA ALA A 158 -17.75 -13.58 13.04
C ALA A 158 -16.72 -13.66 11.91
N VAL A 159 -16.28 -14.87 11.57
CA VAL A 159 -15.49 -15.13 10.37
C VAL A 159 -16.42 -15.70 9.31
N LEU A 160 -16.54 -14.98 8.20
CA LEU A 160 -17.41 -15.38 7.10
C LEU A 160 -16.60 -16.11 6.01
N GLU A 161 -17.28 -16.91 5.22
CA GLU A 161 -16.73 -17.46 4.00
C GLU A 161 -16.48 -16.35 2.96
N CYS A 162 -15.33 -16.39 2.28
CA CYS A 162 -15.00 -15.52 1.16
C CYS A 162 -15.73 -15.97 -0.13
N ASN A 163 -17.04 -16.17 -0.06
CA ASN A 163 -17.87 -16.50 -1.22
C ASN A 163 -18.33 -15.23 -1.96
N TYR A 164 -18.88 -15.41 -3.16
CA TYR A 164 -19.29 -14.31 -4.02
C TYR A 164 -20.29 -13.36 -3.33
N GLU A 165 -21.32 -13.92 -2.69
CA GLU A 165 -22.39 -13.14 -2.05
C GLU A 165 -21.86 -12.23 -0.93
N ASN A 166 -21.03 -12.78 -0.03
CA ASN A 166 -20.42 -12.01 1.05
C ASN A 166 -19.46 -10.93 0.52
N LEU A 167 -18.66 -11.27 -0.49
CA LEU A 167 -17.70 -10.31 -1.08
C LEU A 167 -18.41 -9.21 -1.86
N GLU A 168 -19.50 -9.52 -2.58
CA GLU A 168 -20.30 -8.53 -3.28
C GLU A 168 -20.98 -7.56 -2.29
N ALA A 169 -21.50 -8.06 -1.16
CA ALA A 169 -22.06 -7.24 -0.10
C ALA A 169 -21.01 -6.24 0.47
N VAL A 170 -19.79 -6.72 0.76
CA VAL A 170 -18.68 -5.86 1.23
C VAL A 170 -18.28 -4.83 0.18
N PHE A 171 -18.17 -5.24 -1.08
CA PHE A 171 -17.81 -4.35 -2.18
C PHE A 171 -18.85 -3.24 -2.39
N ASN A 172 -20.15 -3.59 -2.35
CA ASN A 172 -21.23 -2.62 -2.48
C ASN A 172 -21.27 -1.64 -1.29
N LEU A 173 -21.06 -2.14 -0.07
CA LEU A 173 -20.96 -1.29 1.11
C LEU A 173 -19.74 -0.35 1.01
N ARG A 174 -18.57 -0.86 0.60
CA ARG A 174 -17.38 -0.07 0.34
C ARG A 174 -17.67 1.09 -0.61
N ASN A 175 -18.24 0.79 -1.77
CA ASN A 175 -18.52 1.81 -2.77
C ASN A 175 -19.49 2.89 -2.26
N LYS A 176 -20.46 2.52 -1.43
CA LYS A 176 -21.36 3.47 -0.78
C LYS A 176 -20.63 4.38 0.22
N LEU A 177 -19.74 3.81 1.04
CA LEU A 177 -18.99 4.55 2.07
C LEU A 177 -17.94 5.49 1.47
N LEU A 178 -17.44 5.21 0.27
CA LEU A 178 -16.35 5.93 -0.36
C LEU A 178 -16.80 7.05 -1.31
N GLN A 179 -18.10 7.26 -1.51
CA GLN A 179 -18.63 8.26 -2.47
C GLN A 179 -18.15 9.70 -2.19
N SER A 180 -17.93 10.05 -0.93
CA SER A 180 -17.47 11.38 -0.51
C SER A 180 -15.97 11.44 -0.20
N LYS A 181 -15.21 10.37 -0.47
CA LYS A 181 -13.81 10.23 -0.07
C LYS A 181 -12.89 10.11 -1.28
N ILE A 182 -11.64 10.52 -1.11
CA ILE A 182 -10.57 10.16 -2.06
C ILE A 182 -10.19 8.71 -1.78
N HIS A 183 -10.25 7.86 -2.80
CA HIS A 183 -9.99 6.43 -2.66
C HIS A 183 -9.51 5.78 -3.96
N TYR A 184 -8.93 4.58 -3.86
CA TYR A 184 -8.66 3.76 -5.04
C TYR A 184 -9.95 3.20 -5.63
N ASP A 185 -10.14 3.40 -6.93
CA ASP A 185 -11.28 2.89 -7.68
C ASP A 185 -10.97 1.46 -8.16
N TYR A 186 -11.81 0.52 -7.80
CA TYR A 186 -11.75 -0.89 -8.22
C TYR A 186 -13.12 -1.32 -8.75
N ASN A 187 -13.14 -2.11 -9.81
CA ASN A 187 -14.29 -2.96 -10.09
C ASN A 187 -14.28 -4.18 -9.14
N PHE A 188 -15.31 -5.01 -9.18
CA PHE A 188 -15.44 -6.15 -8.25
C PHE A 188 -14.26 -7.14 -8.38
N ASP A 189 -13.88 -7.50 -9.61
CA ASP A 189 -12.77 -8.45 -9.83
C ASP A 189 -11.43 -7.88 -9.36
N GLU A 190 -11.19 -6.60 -9.60
CA GLU A 190 -10.00 -5.90 -9.12
C GLU A 190 -9.97 -5.83 -7.59
N PHE A 191 -11.11 -5.58 -6.94
CA PHE A 191 -11.25 -5.62 -5.49
C PHE A 191 -10.93 -7.01 -4.93
N VAL A 192 -11.48 -8.06 -5.51
CA VAL A 192 -11.19 -9.45 -5.11
C VAL A 192 -9.70 -9.75 -5.30
N ASN A 193 -9.12 -9.37 -6.44
CA ASN A 193 -7.70 -9.59 -6.71
C ASN A 193 -6.77 -8.78 -5.79
N GLN A 194 -7.20 -7.60 -5.34
CA GLN A 194 -6.42 -6.75 -4.45
C GLN A 194 -6.47 -7.22 -3.00
N PHE A 195 -7.66 -7.58 -2.51
CA PHE A 195 -7.86 -7.78 -1.08
C PHE A 195 -8.05 -9.24 -0.66
N ILE A 196 -8.51 -10.12 -1.55
CA ILE A 196 -8.85 -11.51 -1.24
C ILE A 196 -7.84 -12.50 -1.81
N ASN A 197 -7.52 -12.39 -3.11
CA ASN A 197 -6.61 -13.29 -3.81
C ASN A 197 -5.14 -12.95 -3.45
N ARG A 198 -4.81 -13.12 -2.17
CA ARG A 198 -3.49 -12.81 -1.64
C ARG A 198 -2.61 -14.06 -1.60
N ILE A 199 -1.34 -13.86 -1.22
CA ILE A 199 -0.34 -14.95 -1.19
C ILE A 199 -0.65 -15.93 -0.06
N ASN A 200 -1.09 -15.40 1.08
CA ASN A 200 -1.39 -16.17 2.28
C ASN A 200 -2.90 -16.22 2.53
N PRO A 201 -3.37 -17.08 3.45
CA PRO A 201 -4.79 -17.19 3.79
C PRO A 201 -5.41 -15.85 4.17
N THR A 202 -6.55 -15.54 3.58
CA THR A 202 -7.32 -14.31 3.83
C THR A 202 -8.64 -14.65 4.48
N PHE A 203 -9.03 -13.84 5.45
CA PHE A 203 -10.26 -14.01 6.23
C PHE A 203 -11.15 -12.78 6.07
N LEU A 204 -12.43 -13.02 5.84
CA LEU A 204 -13.46 -12.00 5.91
C LEU A 204 -14.05 -12.01 7.33
N ILE A 205 -13.96 -10.88 8.01
CA ILE A 205 -14.40 -10.71 9.40
C ILE A 205 -15.57 -9.75 9.42
N GLN A 206 -16.57 -10.03 10.25
CA GLN A 206 -17.75 -9.21 10.46
C GLN A 206 -17.99 -8.91 11.94
N LEU A 207 -18.35 -7.66 12.23
CA LEU A 207 -18.93 -7.23 13.51
C LEU A 207 -20.15 -6.32 13.23
N GLY A 208 -21.34 -6.81 13.52
CA GLY A 208 -22.55 -6.07 13.15
C GLY A 208 -22.64 -5.83 11.63
N ASN A 209 -22.65 -4.56 11.24
CA ASN A 209 -22.65 -4.13 9.83
C ASN A 209 -21.27 -3.75 9.32
N GLU A 210 -20.22 -3.92 10.10
CA GLU A 210 -18.84 -3.60 9.74
C GLU A 210 -18.11 -4.86 9.26
N PHE A 211 -17.24 -4.70 8.27
CA PHE A 211 -16.47 -5.77 7.68
C PHE A 211 -14.98 -5.42 7.64
N ALA A 212 -14.16 -6.46 7.74
CA ALA A 212 -12.72 -6.36 7.58
C ALA A 212 -12.16 -7.53 6.78
N ILE A 213 -11.08 -7.30 6.05
CA ILE A 213 -10.33 -8.33 5.31
C ILE A 213 -8.94 -8.40 5.88
N VAL A 214 -8.55 -9.57 6.37
CA VAL A 214 -7.32 -9.80 7.11
C VAL A 214 -6.55 -10.96 6.48
N GLU A 215 -5.25 -10.77 6.22
CA GLU A 215 -4.35 -11.81 5.73
C GLU A 215 -3.48 -12.35 6.87
N GLU A 216 -3.33 -13.66 6.97
CA GLU A 216 -2.46 -14.33 7.93
C GLU A 216 -1.09 -14.61 7.32
N THR A 217 -0.10 -13.75 7.59
CA THR A 217 1.30 -14.02 7.19
C THR A 217 2.03 -14.90 8.21
N PRO A 218 3.19 -15.45 7.86
CA PRO A 218 4.00 -16.20 8.83
C PRO A 218 4.35 -15.43 10.10
N LYS A 219 4.51 -14.09 10.01
CA LYS A 219 4.96 -13.25 11.12
C LYS A 219 3.81 -12.63 11.91
N MET A 220 2.80 -12.11 11.22
CA MET A 220 1.70 -11.36 11.82
C MET A 220 0.48 -11.37 10.92
N PHE A 221 -0.64 -10.88 11.42
CA PHE A 221 -1.79 -10.57 10.58
C PHE A 221 -1.64 -9.17 9.96
N GLN A 222 -2.23 -8.98 8.79
CA GLN A 222 -2.31 -7.71 8.09
C GLN A 222 -3.76 -7.39 7.80
N LEU A 223 -4.28 -6.28 8.36
CA LEU A 223 -5.62 -5.80 8.06
C LEU A 223 -5.56 -5.00 6.75
N HIS A 224 -6.02 -5.61 5.68
CA HIS A 224 -5.95 -5.02 4.34
C HIS A 224 -7.08 -4.06 4.02
N TYR A 225 -8.26 -4.33 4.54
CA TYR A 225 -9.44 -3.51 4.33
C TYR A 225 -10.30 -3.53 5.59
N CYS A 226 -10.89 -2.38 5.91
CA CYS A 226 -11.91 -2.26 6.95
C CYS A 226 -12.94 -1.20 6.53
N THR A 227 -14.22 -1.50 6.71
CA THR A 227 -15.30 -0.54 6.40
C THR A 227 -15.31 0.67 7.34
N SER A 228 -14.80 0.46 8.55
CA SER A 228 -14.66 1.47 9.59
C SER A 228 -13.44 1.13 10.44
N TYR A 229 -12.79 2.15 10.99
CA TYR A 229 -11.74 1.99 11.99
C TYR A 229 -12.28 2.31 13.39
N SER A 230 -13.56 1.92 13.66
CA SER A 230 -14.13 2.04 15.00
C SER A 230 -13.32 1.22 16.00
N TYR A 231 -13.30 1.69 17.24
CA TYR A 231 -12.55 0.99 18.29
C TYR A 231 -13.08 -0.43 18.52
N GLU A 232 -14.37 -0.63 18.33
CA GLU A 232 -15.07 -1.90 18.53
C GLU A 232 -14.61 -2.97 17.53
N ILE A 233 -14.64 -2.66 16.22
CA ILE A 233 -14.24 -3.66 15.21
C ILE A 233 -12.75 -3.95 15.30
N ILE A 234 -11.90 -2.94 15.46
CA ILE A 234 -10.45 -3.14 15.61
C ILE A 234 -10.15 -3.98 16.84
N THR A 235 -10.76 -3.69 17.98
CA THR A 235 -10.62 -4.46 19.20
C THR A 235 -11.09 -5.91 19.03
N GLY A 236 -12.23 -6.12 18.37
CA GLY A 236 -12.72 -7.46 18.05
C GLY A 236 -11.76 -8.25 17.17
N ILE A 237 -11.17 -7.62 16.16
CA ILE A 237 -10.15 -8.23 15.28
C ILE A 237 -8.88 -8.56 16.08
N VAL A 238 -8.39 -7.62 16.91
CA VAL A 238 -7.21 -7.83 17.77
C VAL A 238 -7.44 -9.02 18.71
N ASN A 239 -8.62 -9.14 19.32
CA ASN A 239 -8.99 -10.30 20.14
C ASN A 239 -8.94 -11.62 19.37
N TRP A 240 -9.51 -11.62 18.17
CA TRP A 240 -9.50 -12.79 17.31
C TRP A 240 -8.07 -13.20 16.91
N VAL A 241 -7.22 -12.25 16.57
CA VAL A 241 -5.80 -12.45 16.23
C VAL A 241 -4.99 -12.93 17.45
N ASN A 242 -5.21 -12.33 18.62
CA ASN A 242 -4.51 -12.72 19.87
C ASN A 242 -4.79 -14.16 20.29
N LYS A 243 -5.98 -14.71 20.00
CA LYS A 243 -6.27 -16.15 20.21
C LYS A 243 -5.32 -17.05 19.41
N LYS A 244 -4.63 -16.51 18.38
CA LYS A 244 -3.64 -17.22 17.56
C LYS A 244 -2.19 -16.85 17.92
N ASN A 245 -1.97 -16.13 19.03
CA ASN A 245 -0.66 -15.64 19.50
C ASN A 245 0.13 -14.82 18.46
N LYS A 246 -0.56 -14.01 17.68
CA LYS A 246 0.03 -13.11 16.69
C LYS A 246 -0.40 -11.67 16.92
N GLU A 247 0.34 -10.75 16.34
CA GLU A 247 0.02 -9.32 16.26
C GLU A 247 -0.69 -9.02 14.93
N ILE A 248 -1.33 -7.87 14.84
CA ILE A 248 -1.89 -7.35 13.59
C ILE A 248 -1.35 -5.95 13.30
N ILE A 249 -1.04 -5.72 12.02
CA ILE A 249 -0.69 -4.40 11.49
C ILE A 249 -1.80 -3.88 10.60
N PHE A 250 -2.09 -2.60 10.70
CA PHE A 250 -3.00 -1.88 9.83
C PHE A 250 -2.52 -0.46 9.55
N PHE A 251 -3.25 0.25 8.69
CA PHE A 251 -2.89 1.56 8.21
C PHE A 251 -4.08 2.51 8.41
N SER A 252 -3.83 3.71 8.89
CA SER A 252 -4.87 4.72 9.04
C SER A 252 -4.40 6.05 8.48
N THR A 253 -5.28 6.71 7.75
CA THR A 253 -5.15 8.09 7.28
C THR A 253 -5.83 9.08 8.21
N ASP A 254 -6.51 8.59 9.26
CA ASP A 254 -7.19 9.42 10.24
C ASP A 254 -6.18 10.13 11.15
N LYS A 255 -6.23 11.46 11.15
CA LYS A 255 -5.41 12.32 12.03
C LYS A 255 -5.80 12.22 13.50
N ASN A 256 -7.08 11.94 13.78
CA ASN A 256 -7.64 11.81 15.13
C ASN A 256 -7.65 10.36 15.62
N ASN A 257 -6.66 9.61 15.25
CA ASN A 257 -6.56 8.18 15.52
C ASN A 257 -6.67 7.89 17.03
N SER A 258 -7.78 7.25 17.41
CA SER A 258 -8.07 6.84 18.79
C SER A 258 -7.02 5.89 19.39
N PHE A 259 -6.19 5.27 18.53
CA PHE A 259 -5.14 4.32 18.93
C PHE A 259 -3.81 4.99 19.33
N GLN A 260 -3.63 6.30 19.10
CA GLN A 260 -2.37 7.00 19.42
C GLN A 260 -2.03 7.03 20.90
N ASN A 261 -3.05 7.03 21.76
CA ASN A 261 -2.90 7.11 23.21
C ASN A 261 -3.19 5.77 23.91
N ASP A 262 -3.38 4.70 23.17
CA ASP A 262 -3.65 3.37 23.70
C ASP A 262 -2.35 2.54 23.71
N GLU A 263 -1.85 2.21 24.89
CA GLU A 263 -0.62 1.42 25.08
C GLU A 263 -0.67 0.03 24.43
N SER A 264 -1.88 -0.44 24.09
CA SER A 264 -2.07 -1.69 23.35
C SER A 264 -1.62 -1.60 21.88
N PHE A 265 -1.30 -0.41 21.41
CA PHE A 265 -0.90 -0.18 20.03
C PHE A 265 0.41 0.60 19.93
N LYS A 266 1.26 0.16 19.02
CA LYS A 266 2.43 0.92 18.58
C LYS A 266 2.09 1.66 17.30
N VAL A 267 2.17 2.98 17.33
CA VAL A 267 1.94 3.84 16.15
C VAL A 267 3.28 4.25 15.54
N ILE A 268 3.42 4.04 14.24
CA ILE A 268 4.61 4.43 13.47
C ILE A 268 4.16 5.45 12.43
N PRO A 269 4.63 6.71 12.51
CA PRO A 269 4.34 7.73 11.52
C PRO A 269 4.82 7.32 10.13
N GLY A 270 4.01 7.62 9.12
CA GLY A 270 4.32 7.39 7.73
C GLY A 270 3.69 8.43 6.83
N PHE A 271 3.92 8.27 5.53
CA PHE A 271 3.41 9.19 4.53
C PHE A 271 2.98 8.45 3.28
N PHE A 272 1.86 8.88 2.74
CA PHE A 272 1.53 8.68 1.34
C PHE A 272 2.07 9.88 0.57
N THR A 273 3.02 9.63 -0.32
CA THR A 273 3.72 10.68 -1.05
C THR A 273 3.16 10.82 -2.45
N ILE A 274 3.06 12.05 -2.95
CA ILE A 274 2.51 12.35 -4.27
C ILE A 274 3.48 13.30 -4.99
N LEU A 275 4.06 12.82 -6.10
CA LEU A 275 4.86 13.64 -7.01
C LEU A 275 4.02 13.99 -8.23
N LYS A 276 3.94 15.27 -8.52
CA LYS A 276 3.36 15.81 -9.75
C LYS A 276 4.34 15.64 -10.92
N ASN A 277 3.79 15.63 -12.11
CA ASN A 277 4.51 15.77 -13.38
C ASN A 277 3.78 16.77 -14.26
N GLU A 278 4.21 16.95 -15.50
CA GLU A 278 3.61 17.92 -16.42
C GLU A 278 2.12 17.67 -16.69
N VAL A 279 1.68 16.41 -16.65
CA VAL A 279 0.26 16.03 -16.87
C VAL A 279 -0.65 16.60 -15.76
N SER A 280 -0.11 16.73 -14.55
CA SER A 280 -0.85 17.16 -13.35
C SER A 280 -0.48 18.55 -12.84
N ASN A 281 0.27 19.35 -13.61
CA ASN A 281 0.72 20.67 -13.15
C ASN A 281 -0.41 21.59 -12.68
N ASN A 282 -1.60 21.47 -13.29
CA ASN A 282 -2.77 22.28 -12.96
C ASN A 282 -3.56 21.79 -11.74
N VAL A 283 -3.18 20.64 -11.16
CA VAL A 283 -3.88 20.11 -9.98
C VAL A 283 -3.29 20.74 -8.72
N ASP A 284 -4.12 21.45 -7.96
CA ASP A 284 -3.73 21.95 -6.64
C ASP A 284 -3.91 20.86 -5.58
N LEU A 285 -2.81 20.21 -5.21
CA LEU A 285 -2.82 19.13 -4.21
C LEU A 285 -3.25 19.61 -2.81
N ASN A 286 -3.00 20.88 -2.45
CA ASN A 286 -3.44 21.40 -1.17
C ASN A 286 -4.97 21.51 -1.11
N SER A 287 -5.59 21.91 -2.20
CA SER A 287 -7.05 21.95 -2.31
C SER A 287 -7.65 20.54 -2.36
N VAL A 288 -7.03 19.64 -3.10
CA VAL A 288 -7.50 18.25 -3.29
C VAL A 288 -7.40 17.42 -2.01
N PHE A 289 -6.29 17.55 -1.28
CA PHE A 289 -6.04 16.85 -0.01
C PHE A 289 -6.22 17.80 1.20
N SER A 290 -7.18 18.72 1.11
CA SER A 290 -7.52 19.60 2.22
C SER A 290 -8.04 18.78 3.42
N SER A 291 -7.97 19.38 4.61
CA SER A 291 -8.47 18.73 5.84
C SER A 291 -9.99 18.47 5.84
N GLU A 292 -10.71 19.03 4.87
CA GLU A 292 -12.16 18.87 4.69
C GLU A 292 -12.53 17.64 3.86
N ILE A 293 -11.59 17.07 3.11
CA ILE A 293 -11.83 15.91 2.27
C ILE A 293 -11.22 14.66 2.94
N ASP A 294 -12.06 13.71 3.24
CA ASP A 294 -11.63 12.43 3.78
C ASP A 294 -10.84 11.65 2.72
N PHE A 295 -9.70 11.15 3.13
CA PHE A 295 -8.82 10.33 2.33
C PHE A 295 -8.81 8.90 2.89
N ASP A 296 -9.32 7.94 2.11
CA ASP A 296 -9.44 6.55 2.52
C ASP A 296 -8.55 5.66 1.66
N ILE A 297 -7.33 5.46 2.12
CA ILE A 297 -6.42 4.46 1.57
C ILE A 297 -6.18 3.39 2.64
N GLN A 298 -6.34 2.16 2.25
CA GLN A 298 -6.26 1.00 3.12
C GLN A 298 -4.86 0.36 3.07
N TYR A 299 -4.51 -0.45 4.07
CA TYR A 299 -3.22 -1.15 4.09
C TYR A 299 -3.03 -2.04 2.84
N GLY A 300 -4.09 -2.66 2.38
CA GLY A 300 -4.08 -3.49 1.18
C GLY A 300 -3.76 -2.73 -0.11
N ASP A 301 -3.99 -1.42 -0.15
CA ASP A 301 -3.74 -0.60 -1.35
C ASP A 301 -2.24 -0.36 -1.63
N LYS A 302 -1.37 -0.65 -0.67
CA LYS A 302 0.08 -0.38 -0.77
C LYS A 302 0.80 -1.19 -1.85
N MET A 303 0.26 -2.33 -2.26
CA MET A 303 0.91 -3.24 -3.21
C MET A 303 -0.04 -3.71 -4.29
#